data_2ef4429c1da56c1049da1dd4a535f0bc
#
_entry.id   2ef4429c1da56c1049da1dd4a535f0bc
#
_cell.length_a   1.000
_cell.length_b   1.000
_cell.length_c   1.000
_cell.angle_alpha   90.00
_cell.angle_beta   90.00
_cell.angle_gamma   90.00
#
_symmetry.space_group_name_H-M   'P 1'
#
loop_
_entity.id
_entity.type
_entity.pdbx_description
1 polymer ?
#
loop_
_entity_poly.entity_id
_entity_poly.type
_entity_poly.pdbx_seq_one_letter_code
_entity_poly.pdbx_strand_id
1 'polypeptide(L)'
;MKNFAKVYDLVILAGGKGSRIKSLTNNSQKCIYKFNGKFFLDYVLNLYSKYNLNKIYILTGYKHQLIHKYFDKKFKNFSRIECIREKRPLGTGGALFNLKKKKVNDFFLVNGDTIFDINLNELVSGLKNKTLGVMSLTHSKYYKSNLKLSSLVLKKGKPNYSTKGKFMNGGVYFFKKKI
;
A
#
# COMPACT_ATOMS: atom_id res chain seq x y z
N MET A 1 8.88 3.33 19.59
CA MET A 1 8.60 3.61 18.18
C MET A 1 9.90 3.56 17.38
N LYS A 2 9.89 3.02 16.16
CA LYS A 2 11.04 3.09 15.25
C LYS A 2 11.09 4.47 14.61
N ASN A 3 12.13 5.25 14.90
CA ASN A 3 12.29 6.61 14.39
C ASN A 3 13.04 6.60 13.05
N PHE A 4 12.62 7.48 12.16
CA PHE A 4 13.32 7.79 10.92
C PHE A 4 14.16 9.07 11.12
N ALA A 5 15.25 9.18 10.36
CA ALA A 5 16.04 10.42 10.30
C ALA A 5 15.26 11.59 9.65
N LYS A 6 14.23 11.27 8.87
CA LYS A 6 13.33 12.22 8.20
C LYS A 6 11.88 11.87 8.50
N VAL A 7 11.00 12.83 8.28
CA VAL A 7 9.55 12.64 8.40
C VAL A 7 9.00 12.12 7.07
N TYR A 8 8.28 11.01 7.14
CA TYR A 8 7.65 10.35 6.00
C TYR A 8 6.15 10.25 6.17
N ASP A 9 5.44 10.19 5.05
CA ASP A 9 4.01 9.89 5.03
C ASP A 9 3.77 8.42 4.66
N LEU A 10 2.58 7.92 4.95
CA LEU A 10 2.10 6.61 4.51
C LEU A 10 0.92 6.78 3.57
N VAL A 11 0.98 6.15 2.42
CA VAL A 11 -0.11 6.11 1.44
C VAL A 11 -0.60 4.68 1.31
N ILE A 12 -1.88 4.44 1.55
CA ILE A 12 -2.50 3.11 1.48
C ILE A 12 -3.44 3.04 0.28
N LEU A 13 -3.21 2.09 -0.61
CA LEU A 13 -4.08 1.83 -1.76
C LEU A 13 -5.27 0.97 -1.34
N ALA A 14 -6.43 1.58 -1.23
CA ALA A 14 -7.67 0.94 -0.81
C ALA A 14 -8.82 1.15 -1.83
N GLY A 15 -8.51 1.40 -3.11
CA GLY A 15 -9.50 1.68 -4.16
C GLY A 15 -10.00 0.46 -4.93
N GLY A 16 -9.33 -0.69 -4.81
CA GLY A 16 -9.55 -1.87 -5.65
C GLY A 16 -10.89 -2.57 -5.42
N LYS A 17 -11.50 -3.10 -6.49
CA LYS A 17 -12.77 -3.86 -6.44
C LYS A 17 -12.64 -5.26 -5.81
N GLY A 18 -11.42 -5.81 -5.69
CA GLY A 18 -11.20 -7.15 -5.14
C GLY A 18 -11.82 -8.29 -5.98
N SER A 19 -11.91 -8.14 -7.30
CA SER A 19 -12.65 -9.04 -8.20
C SER A 19 -12.27 -10.52 -8.12
N ARG A 20 -11.01 -10.83 -7.78
CA ARG A 20 -10.48 -12.21 -7.71
C ARG A 20 -11.01 -13.03 -6.52
N ILE A 21 -11.49 -12.38 -5.46
CA ILE A 21 -11.96 -13.05 -4.24
C ILE A 21 -13.39 -12.62 -3.85
N LYS A 22 -14.18 -12.21 -4.83
CA LYS A 22 -15.57 -11.75 -4.61
C LYS A 22 -16.42 -12.79 -3.87
N SER A 23 -16.27 -14.07 -4.20
CA SER A 23 -16.98 -15.17 -3.54
C SER A 23 -16.66 -15.27 -2.05
N LEU A 24 -15.39 -15.05 -1.68
CA LEU A 24 -14.93 -15.13 -0.29
C LEU A 24 -15.30 -13.88 0.52
N THR A 25 -15.48 -12.74 -0.14
CA THR A 25 -15.73 -11.46 0.52
C THR A 25 -17.19 -11.00 0.45
N ASN A 26 -18.12 -11.87 0.01
CA ASN A 26 -19.54 -11.50 -0.20
C ASN A 26 -19.69 -10.18 -0.94
N ASN A 27 -18.97 -10.00 -2.06
CA ASN A 27 -18.90 -8.75 -2.82
C ASN A 27 -18.40 -7.53 -2.01
N SER A 28 -17.82 -7.71 -0.84
CA SER A 28 -17.18 -6.63 -0.09
C SER A 28 -15.81 -6.31 -0.69
N GLN A 29 -15.38 -5.08 -0.48
CA GLN A 29 -14.02 -4.69 -0.82
C GLN A 29 -13.03 -5.36 0.14
N LYS A 30 -11.89 -5.88 -0.35
CA LYS A 30 -10.92 -6.62 0.46
C LYS A 30 -10.47 -5.87 1.72
N CYS A 31 -10.19 -4.58 1.57
CA CYS A 31 -9.69 -3.76 2.68
C CYS A 31 -10.66 -3.64 3.86
N ILE A 32 -11.97 -3.77 3.59
CA ILE A 32 -13.03 -3.70 4.60
C ILE A 32 -13.67 -5.06 4.87
N TYR A 33 -13.11 -6.14 4.36
CA TYR A 33 -13.50 -7.48 4.79
C TYR A 33 -13.10 -7.68 6.25
N LYS A 34 -14.02 -8.19 7.05
CA LYS A 34 -13.75 -8.47 8.46
C LYS A 34 -13.08 -9.81 8.63
N PHE A 35 -11.96 -9.79 9.33
CA PHE A 35 -11.27 -10.98 9.80
C PHE A 35 -11.12 -10.88 11.32
N ASN A 36 -11.57 -11.88 12.06
CA ASN A 36 -11.62 -11.87 13.54
C ASN A 36 -12.20 -10.55 14.11
N GLY A 37 -13.34 -10.10 13.58
CA GLY A 37 -14.06 -8.91 14.04
C GLY A 37 -13.47 -7.55 13.64
N LYS A 38 -12.27 -7.50 13.06
CA LYS A 38 -11.60 -6.27 12.60
C LYS A 38 -11.56 -6.21 11.08
N PHE A 39 -11.57 -5.01 10.51
CA PHE A 39 -11.33 -4.86 9.08
C PHE A 39 -9.88 -5.21 8.72
N PHE A 40 -9.66 -5.75 7.53
CA PHE A 40 -8.31 -6.06 7.04
C PHE A 40 -7.41 -4.81 7.05
N LEU A 41 -7.97 -3.66 6.75
CA LEU A 41 -7.25 -2.38 6.78
C LEU A 41 -6.74 -2.02 8.20
N ASP A 42 -7.40 -2.47 9.27
CA ASP A 42 -6.90 -2.27 10.63
C ASP A 42 -5.60 -3.03 10.90
N TYR A 43 -5.49 -4.24 10.34
CA TYR A 43 -4.24 -5.01 10.44
C TYR A 43 -3.10 -4.33 9.67
N VAL A 44 -3.41 -3.78 8.49
CA VAL A 44 -2.43 -3.01 7.71
C VAL A 44 -1.98 -1.77 8.48
N LEU A 45 -2.89 -1.01 9.05
CA LEU A 45 -2.56 0.17 9.87
C LEU A 45 -1.75 -0.21 11.11
N ASN A 46 -2.15 -1.28 11.80
CA ASN A 46 -1.44 -1.76 12.98
C ASN A 46 -0.01 -2.19 12.67
N LEU A 47 0.22 -2.83 11.50
CA LEU A 47 1.54 -3.24 11.05
C LEU A 47 2.52 -2.06 10.95
N TYR A 48 2.03 -0.90 10.50
CA TYR A 48 2.85 0.30 10.31
C TYR A 48 2.78 1.29 11.47
N SER A 49 1.92 1.07 12.48
CA SER A 49 1.80 1.95 13.66
C SER A 49 3.07 2.02 14.52
N LYS A 50 3.96 1.02 14.38
CA LYS A 50 5.28 0.97 15.05
C LYS A 50 6.26 2.03 14.53
N TYR A 51 5.96 2.69 13.40
CA TYR A 51 6.80 3.74 12.81
C TYR A 51 6.24 5.13 13.13
N ASN A 52 7.13 6.10 13.37
CA ASN A 52 6.74 7.50 13.54
C ASN A 52 6.50 8.13 12.17
N LEU A 53 5.26 7.97 11.64
CA LEU A 53 4.82 8.53 10.37
C LEU A 53 4.08 9.86 10.62
N ASN A 54 4.20 10.81 9.70
CA ASN A 54 3.56 12.12 9.81
C ASN A 54 2.07 12.04 9.48
N LYS A 55 1.73 11.74 8.23
CA LYS A 55 0.35 11.59 7.76
C LYS A 55 0.13 10.24 7.11
N ILE A 56 -1.12 9.78 7.18
CA ILE A 56 -1.58 8.55 6.53
C ILE A 56 -2.70 8.94 5.56
N TYR A 57 -2.46 8.72 4.26
CA TYR A 57 -3.44 8.92 3.21
C TYR A 57 -4.00 7.57 2.77
N ILE A 58 -5.32 7.41 2.83
CA ILE A 58 -6.01 6.20 2.37
C ILE A 58 -6.69 6.53 1.05
N LEU A 59 -6.13 6.05 -0.06
CA LEU A 59 -6.69 6.25 -1.40
C LEU A 59 -7.81 5.26 -1.62
N THR A 60 -9.05 5.74 -1.59
CA THR A 60 -10.27 4.93 -1.65
C THR A 60 -10.93 5.03 -3.04
N GLY A 61 -11.67 4.02 -3.44
CA GLY A 61 -12.36 3.98 -4.74
C GLY A 61 -13.70 3.28 -4.64
N TYR A 62 -13.77 2.03 -5.07
CA TYR A 62 -14.98 1.22 -4.98
C TYR A 62 -15.46 1.11 -3.53
N LYS A 63 -16.77 1.35 -3.27
CA LYS A 63 -17.39 1.37 -1.93
C LYS A 63 -16.68 2.30 -0.93
N HIS A 64 -16.10 3.41 -1.41
CA HIS A 64 -15.37 4.38 -0.58
C HIS A 64 -16.17 4.83 0.65
N GLN A 65 -17.50 4.94 0.54
CA GLN A 65 -18.38 5.42 1.64
C GLN A 65 -18.21 4.56 2.91
N LEU A 66 -18.04 3.25 2.76
CA LEU A 66 -17.85 2.34 3.89
C LEU A 66 -16.53 2.60 4.62
N ILE A 67 -15.46 2.86 3.87
CA ILE A 67 -14.15 3.20 4.44
C ILE A 67 -14.24 4.55 5.14
N HIS A 68 -14.78 5.58 4.47
CA HIS A 68 -14.89 6.92 5.03
C HIS A 68 -15.71 6.89 6.32
N LYS A 69 -16.95 6.32 6.30
CA LYS A 69 -17.80 6.20 7.49
C LYS A 69 -17.10 5.49 8.66
N TYR A 70 -16.31 4.45 8.36
CA TYR A 70 -15.55 3.73 9.38
C TYR A 70 -14.46 4.61 10.00
N PHE A 71 -13.67 5.29 9.16
CA PHE A 71 -12.59 6.14 9.64
C PHE A 71 -13.08 7.40 10.33
N ASP A 72 -14.13 8.05 9.82
CA ASP A 72 -14.77 9.21 10.45
C ASP A 72 -15.27 8.88 11.86
N LYS A 73 -15.85 7.68 12.05
CA LYS A 73 -16.29 7.23 13.36
C LYS A 73 -15.15 6.87 14.30
N LYS A 74 -14.15 6.12 13.81
CA LYS A 74 -13.07 5.55 14.63
C LYS A 74 -11.97 6.55 14.94
N PHE A 75 -11.70 7.46 14.02
CA PHE A 75 -10.55 8.36 14.06
C PHE A 75 -10.95 9.84 13.96
N LYS A 76 -12.17 10.19 14.41
CA LYS A 76 -12.71 11.56 14.36
C LYS A 76 -11.75 12.63 14.89
N ASN A 77 -10.89 12.25 15.85
CA ASN A 77 -9.92 13.14 16.48
C ASN A 77 -8.46 12.90 15.99
N PHE A 78 -8.25 12.02 15.02
CA PHE A 78 -6.93 11.73 14.48
C PHE A 78 -6.66 12.54 13.20
N SER A 79 -6.17 13.76 13.36
CA SER A 79 -5.80 14.66 12.26
C SER A 79 -4.73 14.09 11.30
N ARG A 80 -4.12 12.95 11.65
CA ARG A 80 -3.07 12.30 10.86
C ARG A 80 -3.60 11.37 9.76
N ILE A 81 -4.88 10.95 9.79
CA ILE A 81 -5.46 10.04 8.77
C ILE A 81 -6.42 10.81 7.88
N GLU A 82 -6.20 10.72 6.58
CA GLU A 82 -7.05 11.36 5.57
C GLU A 82 -7.46 10.35 4.50
N CYS A 83 -8.78 10.15 4.31
CA CYS A 83 -9.33 9.35 3.23
C CYS A 83 -9.54 10.21 1.97
N ILE A 84 -8.93 9.82 0.86
CA ILE A 84 -9.02 10.52 -0.42
C ILE A 84 -9.74 9.64 -1.42
N ARG A 85 -10.87 10.13 -1.95
CA ARG A 85 -11.65 9.40 -2.94
C ARG A 85 -11.05 9.52 -4.34
N GLU A 86 -10.85 8.39 -5.00
CA GLU A 86 -10.61 8.27 -6.42
C GLU A 86 -11.95 8.35 -7.18
N LYS A 87 -12.14 9.36 -8.02
CA LYS A 87 -13.41 9.57 -8.74
C LYS A 87 -13.67 8.51 -9.81
N ARG A 88 -12.62 7.95 -10.41
CA ARG A 88 -12.64 6.89 -11.43
C ARG A 88 -11.41 6.00 -11.27
N PRO A 89 -11.49 4.71 -11.61
CA PRO A 89 -10.35 3.80 -11.51
C PRO A 89 -9.18 4.26 -12.39
N LEU A 90 -8.07 4.63 -11.78
CA LEU A 90 -6.87 5.09 -12.46
C LEU A 90 -5.73 4.05 -12.41
N GLY A 91 -5.98 2.91 -11.75
CA GLY A 91 -4.97 1.91 -11.47
C GLY A 91 -3.99 2.35 -10.38
N THR A 92 -3.05 1.47 -10.02
CA THR A 92 -2.13 1.69 -8.89
C THR A 92 -1.33 2.98 -9.00
N GLY A 93 -0.69 3.22 -10.14
CA GLY A 93 0.09 4.43 -10.37
C GLY A 93 -0.78 5.68 -10.50
N GLY A 94 -1.90 5.57 -11.21
CA GLY A 94 -2.82 6.68 -11.41
C GLY A 94 -3.50 7.17 -10.14
N ALA A 95 -3.73 6.29 -9.15
CA ALA A 95 -4.29 6.65 -7.86
C ALA A 95 -3.47 7.73 -7.14
N LEU A 96 -2.14 7.75 -7.35
CA LEU A 96 -1.24 8.75 -6.76
C LEU A 96 -1.51 10.18 -7.25
N PHE A 97 -2.13 10.36 -8.43
CA PHE A 97 -2.52 11.70 -8.90
C PHE A 97 -3.47 12.41 -7.93
N ASN A 98 -4.23 11.65 -7.13
CA ASN A 98 -5.10 12.24 -6.12
C ASN A 98 -4.33 12.95 -4.99
N LEU A 99 -3.03 12.67 -4.85
CA LEU A 99 -2.14 13.33 -3.91
C LEU A 99 -1.57 14.66 -4.44
N LYS A 100 -1.73 14.98 -5.73
CA LYS A 100 -1.12 16.18 -6.37
C LYS A 100 -1.45 17.49 -5.65
N LYS A 101 -2.66 17.60 -5.09
CA LYS A 101 -3.11 18.79 -4.35
C LYS A 101 -2.77 18.73 -2.84
N LYS A 102 -2.06 17.70 -2.38
CA LYS A 102 -1.69 17.52 -0.99
C LYS A 102 -0.22 17.83 -0.76
N LYS A 103 0.10 18.36 0.41
CA LYS A 103 1.48 18.55 0.85
C LYS A 103 2.03 17.21 1.38
N VAL A 104 2.35 16.30 0.46
CA VAL A 104 2.91 14.98 0.79
C VAL A 104 4.43 15.09 0.90
N ASN A 105 5.03 14.48 1.91
CA ASN A 105 6.48 14.29 2.03
C ASN A 105 6.96 13.12 1.15
N ASP A 106 8.24 12.76 1.27
CA ASP A 106 8.67 11.43 0.83
C ASP A 106 7.80 10.39 1.54
N PHE A 107 7.35 9.34 0.87
CA PHE A 107 6.30 8.49 1.42
C PHE A 107 6.48 7.01 1.12
N PHE A 108 5.94 6.20 2.02
CA PHE A 108 5.71 4.78 1.78
C PHE A 108 4.36 4.60 1.10
N LEU A 109 4.32 3.78 0.07
CA LEU A 109 3.09 3.32 -0.58
C LEU A 109 2.89 1.86 -0.25
N VAL A 110 1.72 1.50 0.26
CA VAL A 110 1.39 0.11 0.61
C VAL A 110 0.05 -0.31 0.05
N ASN A 111 -0.08 -1.59 -0.30
CA ASN A 111 -1.36 -2.15 -0.67
C ASN A 111 -2.23 -2.33 0.59
N GLY A 112 -3.46 -1.84 0.56
CA GLY A 112 -4.40 -1.97 1.67
C GLY A 112 -5.04 -3.37 1.80
N ASP A 113 -4.70 -4.28 0.90
CA ASP A 113 -5.20 -5.66 0.87
C ASP A 113 -4.09 -6.72 1.00
N THR A 114 -2.91 -6.31 1.48
CA THR A 114 -1.74 -7.17 1.62
C THR A 114 -1.07 -6.92 2.97
N ILE A 115 -0.77 -7.99 3.69
CA ILE A 115 0.10 -7.96 4.86
C ILE A 115 1.51 -8.36 4.40
N PHE A 116 2.44 -7.42 4.49
CA PHE A 116 3.83 -7.65 4.17
C PHE A 116 4.71 -6.95 5.21
N ASP A 117 5.19 -7.74 6.19
CA ASP A 117 6.02 -7.21 7.28
C ASP A 117 7.46 -7.06 6.79
N ILE A 118 7.85 -5.83 6.54
CA ILE A 118 9.19 -5.44 6.11
C ILE A 118 9.70 -4.29 6.99
N ASN A 119 10.99 -4.24 7.22
CA ASN A 119 11.59 -3.10 7.86
C ASN A 119 11.64 -1.89 6.91
N LEU A 120 10.82 -0.88 7.16
CA LEU A 120 10.75 0.31 6.31
C LEU A 120 12.07 1.10 6.26
N ASN A 121 12.91 1.04 7.32
CA ASN A 121 14.22 1.69 7.30
C ASN A 121 15.15 1.05 6.25
N GLU A 122 15.10 -0.28 6.10
CA GLU A 122 15.88 -0.98 5.06
C GLU A 122 15.41 -0.60 3.66
N LEU A 123 14.09 -0.39 3.49
CA LEU A 123 13.56 0.07 2.22
C LEU A 123 14.08 1.46 1.85
N VAL A 124 14.16 2.37 2.83
CA VAL A 124 14.74 3.71 2.63
C VAL A 124 16.25 3.64 2.33
N SER A 125 16.99 2.82 3.07
CA SER A 125 18.45 2.67 2.88
C SER A 125 18.81 2.07 1.51
N GLY A 126 17.90 1.30 0.91
CA GLY A 126 18.03 0.78 -0.45
C GLY A 126 17.99 1.84 -1.56
N LEU A 127 17.70 3.09 -1.24
CA LEU A 127 17.57 4.18 -2.19
C LEU A 127 18.96 4.66 -2.64
N LYS A 128 19.28 4.43 -3.90
CA LYS A 128 20.53 4.92 -4.52
C LYS A 128 20.36 6.33 -5.06
N ASN A 129 21.49 7.04 -5.26
CA ASN A 129 21.49 8.33 -5.95
C ASN A 129 20.81 8.22 -7.31
N LYS A 130 20.00 9.23 -7.67
CA LYS A 130 19.21 9.30 -8.91
C LYS A 130 18.02 8.32 -9.00
N THR A 131 17.70 7.52 -7.96
CA THR A 131 16.45 6.74 -7.94
C THR A 131 15.31 7.54 -7.33
N LEU A 132 14.12 7.44 -7.91
CA LEU A 132 12.90 8.10 -7.41
C LEU A 132 12.16 7.25 -6.41
N GLY A 133 12.38 5.93 -6.40
CA GLY A 133 11.73 5.02 -5.47
C GLY A 133 12.34 3.64 -5.43
N VAL A 134 11.92 2.87 -4.43
CA VAL A 134 12.31 1.48 -4.18
C VAL A 134 11.05 0.64 -4.01
N MET A 135 11.09 -0.59 -4.46
CA MET A 135 9.99 -1.56 -4.33
C MET A 135 10.47 -2.77 -3.54
N SER A 136 9.67 -3.22 -2.59
CA SER A 136 9.89 -4.50 -1.93
C SER A 136 9.59 -5.67 -2.86
N LEU A 137 10.41 -6.71 -2.78
CA LEU A 137 10.23 -7.95 -3.52
C LEU A 137 10.20 -9.14 -2.56
N THR A 138 9.38 -10.13 -2.88
CA THR A 138 9.43 -11.44 -2.24
C THR A 138 9.82 -12.51 -3.25
N HIS A 139 10.51 -13.56 -2.79
CA HIS A 139 10.88 -14.66 -3.67
C HIS A 139 9.66 -15.56 -3.91
N SER A 140 9.41 -15.95 -5.15
CA SER A 140 8.24 -16.75 -5.56
C SER A 140 8.14 -18.11 -4.86
N LYS A 141 9.26 -18.68 -4.37
CA LYS A 141 9.31 -19.94 -3.61
C LYS A 141 8.49 -19.90 -2.31
N TYR A 142 8.26 -18.72 -1.74
CA TYR A 142 7.46 -18.55 -0.52
C TYR A 142 5.95 -18.46 -0.81
N TYR A 143 5.57 -18.49 -2.08
CA TYR A 143 4.17 -18.34 -2.48
C TYR A 143 3.63 -19.66 -3.04
N LYS A 144 2.92 -20.41 -2.21
CA LYS A 144 2.20 -21.61 -2.63
C LYS A 144 0.82 -21.20 -3.14
N SER A 145 0.70 -20.85 -4.42
CA SER A 145 -0.61 -20.65 -5.03
C SER A 145 -0.61 -21.19 -6.46
N ASN A 146 -1.71 -21.82 -6.85
CA ASN A 146 -1.97 -22.23 -8.24
C ASN A 146 -2.33 -21.06 -9.15
N LEU A 147 -2.30 -19.82 -8.64
CA LEU A 147 -2.57 -18.62 -9.40
C LEU A 147 -1.34 -18.26 -10.23
N LYS A 148 -1.53 -18.03 -11.53
CA LYS A 148 -0.53 -17.39 -12.40
C LYS A 148 -0.30 -15.96 -11.91
N LEU A 149 0.64 -15.78 -11.00
CA LEU A 149 1.03 -14.47 -10.49
C LEU A 149 2.05 -13.84 -11.44
N SER A 150 1.95 -12.54 -11.63
CA SER A 150 2.94 -11.78 -12.38
C SER A 150 4.28 -11.89 -11.68
N SER A 151 5.24 -12.53 -12.31
CA SER A 151 6.58 -12.68 -11.76
C SER A 151 7.54 -11.63 -12.31
N LEU A 152 8.61 -11.40 -11.60
CA LEU A 152 9.60 -10.37 -11.88
C LEU A 152 11.01 -10.99 -11.97
N VAL A 153 11.80 -10.45 -12.87
CA VAL A 153 13.26 -10.64 -12.90
C VAL A 153 13.94 -9.32 -12.63
N LEU A 154 15.13 -9.35 -12.04
CA LEU A 154 15.96 -8.16 -11.87
C LEU A 154 16.92 -8.05 -13.04
N LYS A 155 16.84 -6.96 -13.81
CA LYS A 155 17.81 -6.59 -14.85
C LYS A 155 18.51 -5.30 -14.43
N LYS A 156 19.82 -5.37 -14.19
CA LYS A 156 20.62 -4.22 -13.69
C LYS A 156 19.97 -3.56 -12.45
N GLY A 157 19.46 -4.37 -11.51
CA GLY A 157 18.79 -3.90 -10.29
C GLY A 157 17.38 -3.32 -10.48
N LYS A 158 16.82 -3.37 -11.70
CA LYS A 158 15.46 -2.90 -11.97
C LYS A 158 14.50 -4.08 -12.16
N PRO A 159 13.28 -4.04 -11.57
CA PRO A 159 12.29 -5.09 -11.76
C PRO A 159 11.70 -5.03 -13.17
N ASN A 160 11.63 -6.18 -13.84
CA ASN A 160 11.01 -6.35 -15.14
C ASN A 160 10.03 -7.54 -15.09
N TYR A 161 8.89 -7.43 -15.72
CA TYR A 161 7.94 -8.52 -15.81
C TYR A 161 8.51 -9.69 -16.63
N SER A 162 8.25 -10.91 -16.17
CA SER A 162 8.71 -12.13 -16.82
C SER A 162 7.81 -13.30 -16.44
N THR A 163 7.55 -14.21 -17.35
CA THR A 163 6.82 -15.47 -17.07
C THR A 163 7.67 -16.48 -16.27
N LYS A 164 9.00 -16.28 -16.26
CA LYS A 164 9.97 -17.13 -15.55
C LYS A 164 10.65 -16.38 -14.40
N GLY A 165 10.01 -15.35 -13.87
CA GLY A 165 10.56 -14.53 -12.80
C GLY A 165 10.59 -15.28 -11.46
N LYS A 166 11.65 -15.04 -10.68
CA LYS A 166 11.81 -15.61 -9.32
C LYS A 166 11.27 -14.70 -8.24
N PHE A 167 10.85 -13.47 -8.57
CA PHE A 167 10.40 -12.49 -7.60
C PHE A 167 8.96 -12.06 -7.87
N MET A 168 8.31 -11.61 -6.83
CA MET A 168 6.98 -11.02 -6.85
C MET A 168 7.01 -9.67 -6.14
N ASN A 169 6.11 -8.80 -6.55
CA ASN A 169 5.91 -7.52 -5.91
C ASN A 169 5.35 -7.71 -4.49
N GLY A 170 6.06 -7.21 -3.47
CA GLY A 170 5.65 -7.29 -2.07
C GLY A 170 4.55 -6.31 -1.68
N GLY A 171 4.21 -5.36 -2.56
CA GLY A 171 3.14 -4.38 -2.30
C GLY A 171 3.53 -3.27 -1.34
N VAL A 172 4.81 -3.11 -1.04
CA VAL A 172 5.37 -2.02 -0.23
C VAL A 172 6.44 -1.30 -1.03
N TYR A 173 6.34 0.03 -1.09
CA TYR A 173 7.22 0.87 -1.87
C TYR A 173 7.63 2.09 -1.05
N PHE A 174 8.75 2.68 -1.41
CA PHE A 174 9.15 4.01 -0.95
C PHE A 174 9.38 4.92 -2.14
N PHE A 175 8.87 6.15 -2.08
CA PHE A 175 9.00 7.16 -3.13
C PHE A 175 9.48 8.49 -2.57
N LYS A 176 10.34 9.18 -3.34
CA LYS A 176 10.66 10.58 -3.12
C LYS A 176 9.52 11.47 -3.61
N LYS A 177 9.27 12.58 -2.94
CA LYS A 177 8.24 13.58 -3.28
C LYS A 177 8.29 14.13 -4.72
N LYS A 178 9.40 13.97 -5.43
CA LYS A 178 9.61 14.47 -6.82
C LYS A 178 8.84 13.67 -7.88
N ILE A 179 7.77 12.97 -7.50
CA ILE A 179 6.90 12.27 -8.44
C ILE A 179 5.70 13.13 -8.81
#